data_34f34811797d47e74a1c78d7ef48218f
#
_entry.id   34f34811797d47e74a1c78d7ef48218f
#
_cell.length_a   1.000
_cell.length_b   1.000
_cell.length_c   1.000
_cell.angle_alpha   90.00
_cell.angle_beta   90.00
_cell.angle_gamma   90.00
#
_symmetry.space_group_name_H-M   'P 1'
#
loop_
_entity.id
_entity.type
_entity.pdbx_description
1 polymer ?
#
loop_
_entity_poly.entity_id
_entity_poly.type
_entity_poly.pdbx_seq_one_letter_code
_entity_poly.pdbx_strand_id
1 'polypeptide(L)'
;MSLVLDIKKRYSGFVLDMQLEAGEERVALLGASGCGKSCTLRCIAGVETPDEGKIVVNGVTFFDSAAGINLSPQERKCALLFQNYQLFPNMTVADNVCAGVKDAGDAAARKQLAERYLSIFGLADFADRYPARLSGGQQQRVALARMVAAHPGIFMFDEPMSALDSYLKSALEQNMLDLFDVCNRTVLYVSHDIDEACRLCERICVMHDGHVEEIGSVEDVVRRPQTLAALRLTGCKNTSRARKIGDEEVEALDWGMTFNVGREVPDNVAYLG
;
A
#
# COMPACT_ATOMS: atom_id res chain seq x y z
N MET A 1 4.43 -9.13 15.37
CA MET A 1 3.86 -7.97 14.64
C MET A 1 5.02 -7.19 14.09
N SER A 2 5.05 -6.97 12.79
CA SER A 2 6.13 -6.24 12.14
C SER A 2 5.80 -4.76 11.92
N LEU A 3 4.51 -4.37 11.87
CA LEU A 3 4.05 -3.00 11.86
C LEU A 3 3.00 -2.79 12.97
N VAL A 4 3.19 -1.75 13.77
CA VAL A 4 2.17 -1.18 14.67
C VAL A 4 2.08 0.31 14.35
N LEU A 5 0.93 0.74 13.90
CA LEU A 5 0.63 2.11 13.51
C LEU A 5 -0.58 2.59 14.31
N ASP A 6 -0.41 3.64 15.08
CA ASP A 6 -1.47 4.36 15.78
C ASP A 6 -1.10 5.84 15.75
N ILE A 7 -1.62 6.57 14.78
CA ILE A 7 -1.21 7.97 14.55
C ILE A 7 -2.41 8.86 14.27
N LYS A 8 -2.25 10.12 14.67
CA LYS A 8 -3.14 11.20 14.29
C LYS A 8 -2.36 12.34 13.65
N LYS A 9 -2.88 12.85 12.53
CA LYS A 9 -2.34 14.04 11.87
C LYS A 9 -3.44 14.94 11.36
N ARG A 10 -3.36 16.21 11.70
CA ARG A 10 -4.34 17.24 11.34
C ARG A 10 -3.84 18.02 10.12
N TYR A 11 -4.67 18.07 9.11
CA TYR A 11 -4.49 18.91 7.93
C TYR A 11 -5.58 20.00 7.90
N SER A 12 -5.45 20.99 7.06
CA SER A 12 -6.51 21.97 6.84
C SER A 12 -7.76 21.31 6.24
N GLY A 13 -8.80 21.09 7.05
CA GLY A 13 -10.06 20.47 6.61
C GLY A 13 -10.08 18.93 6.58
N PHE A 14 -9.04 18.26 7.09
CA PHE A 14 -8.93 16.81 7.08
C PHE A 14 -8.13 16.32 8.30
N VAL A 15 -8.55 15.24 8.92
CA VAL A 15 -7.81 14.58 10.00
C VAL A 15 -7.55 13.13 9.61
N LEU A 16 -6.29 12.74 9.56
CA LEU A 16 -5.89 11.35 9.49
C LEU A 16 -5.85 10.80 10.93
N ASP A 17 -6.62 9.75 11.19
CA ASP A 17 -6.65 8.99 12.44
C ASP A 17 -6.57 7.51 12.08
N MET A 18 -5.35 6.97 12.09
CA MET A 18 -5.03 5.71 11.46
C MET A 18 -4.50 4.70 12.47
N GLN A 19 -5.21 3.59 12.62
CA GLN A 19 -4.79 2.45 13.43
C GLN A 19 -4.67 1.22 12.53
N LEU A 20 -3.49 0.60 12.51
CA LEU A 20 -3.23 -0.59 11.71
C LEU A 20 -2.14 -1.44 12.36
N GLU A 21 -2.41 -2.73 12.48
CA GLU A 21 -1.41 -3.73 12.82
C GLU A 21 -1.26 -4.73 11.68
N ALA A 22 -0.01 -5.03 11.32
CA ALA A 22 0.31 -6.02 10.30
C ALA A 22 1.49 -6.89 10.69
N GLY A 23 1.45 -8.14 10.25
CA GLY A 23 2.55 -9.10 10.32
C GLY A 23 3.48 -9.00 9.10
N GLU A 24 4.16 -10.10 8.79
CA GLU A 24 4.88 -10.28 7.51
C GLU A 24 3.85 -10.70 6.46
N GLU A 25 3.04 -9.75 6.01
CA GLU A 25 1.92 -9.93 5.10
C GLU A 25 1.76 -8.73 4.17
N ARG A 26 0.97 -8.88 3.13
CA ARG A 26 0.66 -7.83 2.16
C ARG A 26 -0.71 -7.24 2.46
N VAL A 27 -0.74 -5.97 2.86
CA VAL A 27 -1.95 -5.24 3.22
C VAL A 27 -2.21 -4.14 2.19
N ALA A 28 -3.37 -4.19 1.53
CA ALA A 28 -3.84 -3.12 0.67
C ALA A 28 -4.52 -2.02 1.50
N LEU A 29 -4.16 -0.77 1.27
CA LEU A 29 -4.90 0.40 1.73
C LEU A 29 -5.79 0.87 0.58
N LEU A 30 -7.09 0.66 0.69
CA LEU A 30 -8.10 1.02 -0.32
C LEU A 30 -8.99 2.15 0.17
N GLY A 31 -9.50 2.95 -0.73
CA GLY A 31 -10.44 4.04 -0.43
C GLY A 31 -10.43 5.12 -1.49
N ALA A 32 -11.35 6.08 -1.39
CA ALA A 32 -11.47 7.18 -2.32
C ALA A 32 -10.19 8.05 -2.37
N SER A 33 -10.01 8.78 -3.47
CA SER A 33 -8.91 9.75 -3.54
C SER A 33 -9.04 10.79 -2.42
N GLY A 34 -7.92 11.12 -1.78
CA GLY A 34 -7.88 12.08 -0.68
C GLY A 34 -8.23 11.51 0.72
N CYS A 35 -8.62 10.24 0.87
CA CYS A 35 -8.96 9.66 2.19
C CYS A 35 -7.76 9.41 3.12
N GLY A 36 -6.52 9.75 2.73
CA GLY A 36 -5.35 9.66 3.61
C GLY A 36 -4.35 8.54 3.35
N LYS A 37 -4.56 7.67 2.35
CA LYS A 37 -3.68 6.53 2.03
C LYS A 37 -2.21 6.92 1.87
N SER A 38 -1.93 7.83 0.93
CA SER A 38 -0.56 8.32 0.69
C SER A 38 0.03 9.08 1.88
N CYS A 39 -0.82 9.80 2.65
CA CYS A 39 -0.40 10.47 3.88
C CYS A 39 0.09 9.45 4.92
N THR A 40 -0.63 8.33 5.06
CA THR A 40 -0.22 7.21 5.94
C THR A 40 1.18 6.71 5.58
N LEU A 41 1.43 6.42 4.29
CA LEU A 41 2.75 5.95 3.85
C LEU A 41 3.84 7.01 4.11
N ARG A 42 3.56 8.29 3.86
CA ARG A 42 4.51 9.39 4.13
C ARG A 42 4.82 9.55 5.61
N CYS A 43 3.83 9.34 6.48
CA CYS A 43 4.04 9.33 7.93
C CYS A 43 4.94 8.16 8.35
N ILE A 44 4.74 6.95 7.84
CA ILE A 44 5.60 5.79 8.14
C ILE A 44 7.02 6.04 7.62
N ALA A 45 7.17 6.58 6.42
CA ALA A 45 8.47 6.88 5.81
C ALA A 45 9.23 8.04 6.49
N GLY A 46 8.56 8.84 7.34
CA GLY A 46 9.15 10.02 7.98
C GLY A 46 9.26 11.24 7.07
N VAL A 47 8.62 11.20 5.91
CA VAL A 47 8.48 12.37 5.00
C VAL A 47 7.53 13.40 5.61
N GLU A 48 6.52 12.92 6.32
CA GLU A 48 5.61 13.72 7.12
C GLU A 48 5.66 13.25 8.58
N THR A 49 5.55 14.21 9.52
CA THR A 49 5.53 13.89 10.96
C THR A 49 4.08 13.87 11.46
N PRO A 50 3.59 12.78 12.07
CA PRO A 50 2.31 12.79 12.77
C PRO A 50 2.29 13.82 13.91
N ASP A 51 1.10 14.28 14.29
CA ASP A 51 0.94 15.19 15.44
C ASP A 51 0.93 14.41 16.75
N GLU A 52 0.34 13.21 16.74
CA GLU A 52 0.21 12.34 17.91
C GLU A 52 0.37 10.88 17.52
N GLY A 53 0.71 10.03 18.49
CA GLY A 53 0.67 8.58 18.35
C GLY A 53 2.04 7.92 18.25
N LYS A 54 2.05 6.72 17.65
CA LYS A 54 3.23 5.85 17.61
C LYS A 54 3.32 5.05 16.31
N ILE A 55 4.55 4.88 15.82
CA ILE A 55 4.88 4.02 14.67
C ILE A 55 6.01 3.09 15.10
N VAL A 56 5.76 1.77 15.01
CA VAL A 56 6.79 0.74 15.28
C VAL A 56 6.88 -0.18 14.07
N VAL A 57 8.09 -0.40 13.56
CA VAL A 57 8.37 -1.33 12.47
C VAL A 57 9.46 -2.30 12.91
N ASN A 58 9.15 -3.61 12.87
CA ASN A 58 10.06 -4.69 13.28
C ASN A 58 10.68 -4.46 14.68
N GLY A 59 9.86 -3.97 15.62
CA GLY A 59 10.29 -3.69 17.00
C GLY A 59 11.07 -2.37 17.17
N VAL A 60 11.36 -1.65 16.07
CA VAL A 60 12.02 -0.33 16.12
C VAL A 60 10.96 0.77 16.13
N THR A 61 10.98 1.62 17.15
CA THR A 61 10.09 2.79 17.22
C THR A 61 10.60 3.88 16.27
N PHE A 62 9.82 4.14 15.20
CA PHE A 62 10.12 5.19 14.22
C PHE A 62 9.64 6.57 14.69
N PHE A 63 8.49 6.58 15.35
CA PHE A 63 7.85 7.76 15.91
C PHE A 63 7.12 7.40 17.20
N ASP A 64 7.22 8.27 18.21
CA ASP A 64 6.44 8.19 19.44
C ASP A 64 6.34 9.59 20.03
N SER A 65 5.17 10.20 19.93
CA SER A 65 4.93 11.58 20.40
C SER A 65 5.09 11.73 21.91
N ALA A 66 4.73 10.68 22.69
CA ALA A 66 4.83 10.71 24.15
C ALA A 66 6.28 10.56 24.62
N ALA A 67 7.09 9.79 23.88
CA ALA A 67 8.51 9.58 24.19
C ALA A 67 9.44 10.60 23.50
N GLY A 68 8.92 11.49 22.64
CA GLY A 68 9.72 12.45 21.87
C GLY A 68 10.62 11.80 20.81
N ILE A 69 10.25 10.60 20.33
CA ILE A 69 11.01 9.87 19.31
C ILE A 69 10.48 10.25 17.93
N ASN A 70 11.38 10.67 17.04
CA ASN A 70 11.08 10.89 15.63
C ASN A 70 12.34 10.63 14.79
N LEU A 71 12.48 9.39 14.29
CA LEU A 71 13.61 9.04 13.44
C LEU A 71 13.50 9.75 12.09
N SER A 72 14.63 10.21 11.58
CA SER A 72 14.70 10.75 10.22
C SER A 72 14.39 9.68 9.16
N PRO A 73 13.94 10.04 7.94
CA PRO A 73 13.67 9.07 6.86
C PRO A 73 14.86 8.14 6.57
N GLN A 74 16.09 8.62 6.73
CA GLN A 74 17.31 7.86 6.49
C GLN A 74 17.55 6.77 7.54
N GLU A 75 17.10 7.00 8.78
CA GLU A 75 17.23 6.07 9.90
C GLU A 75 16.13 5.00 9.88
N ARG A 76 14.97 5.32 9.25
CA ARG A 76 13.88 4.37 9.08
C ARG A 76 14.22 3.39 7.96
N LYS A 77 14.48 2.15 8.29
CA LYS A 77 14.75 1.10 7.30
C LYS A 77 13.45 0.73 6.56
N CYS A 78 12.92 1.66 5.78
CA CYS A 78 11.72 1.47 4.94
C CYS A 78 12.00 1.87 3.49
N ALA A 79 11.25 1.30 2.57
CA ALA A 79 11.28 1.68 1.16
C ALA A 79 9.89 2.13 0.71
N LEU A 80 9.81 3.32 0.11
CA LEU A 80 8.61 3.90 -0.43
C LEU A 80 8.78 4.13 -1.93
N LEU A 81 7.94 3.47 -2.74
CA LEU A 81 7.82 3.74 -4.16
C LEU A 81 6.73 4.79 -4.37
N PHE A 82 7.16 5.96 -4.84
CA PHE A 82 6.25 7.03 -5.23
C PHE A 82 5.74 6.81 -6.66
N GLN A 83 4.60 7.38 -6.98
CA GLN A 83 3.96 7.31 -8.30
C GLN A 83 4.88 7.71 -9.47
N ASN A 84 5.83 8.64 -9.26
CA ASN A 84 6.79 9.12 -10.26
C ASN A 84 8.18 8.46 -10.16
N TYR A 85 8.31 7.31 -9.47
CA TYR A 85 9.51 6.49 -9.27
C TYR A 85 10.71 7.21 -8.63
N GLN A 86 10.79 8.51 -8.66
CA GLN A 86 11.85 9.38 -8.10
C GLN A 86 13.27 8.84 -8.34
N LEU A 87 13.58 8.47 -9.57
CA LEU A 87 14.95 8.11 -9.96
C LEU A 87 15.83 9.36 -9.95
N PHE A 88 17.10 9.19 -9.58
CA PHE A 88 18.10 10.24 -9.65
C PHE A 88 18.42 10.52 -11.13
N PRO A 89 18.03 11.67 -11.70
CA PRO A 89 18.11 11.91 -13.14
C PRO A 89 19.54 12.00 -13.66
N ASN A 90 20.47 12.41 -12.81
CA ASN A 90 21.89 12.60 -13.12
C ASN A 90 22.77 11.36 -12.79
N MET A 91 22.13 10.25 -12.43
CA MET A 91 22.78 8.97 -12.15
C MET A 91 22.41 7.96 -13.22
N THR A 92 23.32 7.06 -13.57
CA THR A 92 23.04 5.92 -14.45
C THR A 92 22.05 4.96 -13.75
N VAL A 93 21.56 3.97 -14.48
CA VAL A 93 20.75 2.88 -13.92
C VAL A 93 21.53 2.14 -12.83
N ALA A 94 22.79 1.81 -13.10
CA ALA A 94 23.66 1.15 -12.13
C ALA A 94 23.86 2.00 -10.88
N ASP A 95 24.10 3.30 -11.02
CA ASP A 95 24.30 4.22 -9.90
C ASP A 95 23.02 4.38 -9.07
N ASN A 96 21.85 4.42 -9.74
CA ASN A 96 20.56 4.48 -9.05
C ASN A 96 20.35 3.26 -8.15
N VAL A 97 20.62 2.04 -8.66
CA VAL A 97 20.51 0.81 -7.85
C VAL A 97 21.58 0.77 -6.78
N CYS A 98 22.83 1.16 -7.10
CA CYS A 98 23.94 1.22 -6.17
C CYS A 98 23.65 2.18 -4.99
N ALA A 99 22.95 3.29 -5.22
CA ALA A 99 22.51 4.21 -4.16
C ALA A 99 21.57 3.56 -3.13
N GLY A 100 20.86 2.49 -3.50
CA GLY A 100 20.05 1.68 -2.59
C GLY A 100 20.89 0.80 -1.67
N VAL A 101 22.07 0.34 -2.12
CA VAL A 101 22.92 -0.60 -1.39
C VAL A 101 23.63 0.12 -0.23
N LYS A 102 23.14 -0.07 1.00
CA LYS A 102 23.69 0.60 2.20
C LYS A 102 24.70 -0.27 2.99
N ASP A 103 24.50 -1.58 3.01
CA ASP A 103 25.21 -2.49 3.93
C ASP A 103 26.36 -3.28 3.25
N ALA A 104 26.86 -2.86 2.09
CA ALA A 104 28.04 -3.46 1.46
C ALA A 104 29.31 -2.78 1.97
N GLY A 105 30.30 -3.58 2.41
CA GLY A 105 31.50 -3.13 3.10
C GLY A 105 32.36 -2.12 2.32
N ASP A 106 32.55 -2.33 0.99
CA ASP A 106 33.34 -1.43 0.14
C ASP A 106 32.61 -1.09 -1.17
N ALA A 107 33.22 -0.20 -1.96
CA ALA A 107 32.64 0.24 -3.23
C ALA A 107 32.54 -0.89 -4.27
N ALA A 108 33.46 -1.83 -4.26
CA ALA A 108 33.47 -2.96 -5.20
C ALA A 108 32.33 -3.95 -4.86
N ALA A 109 32.17 -4.31 -3.58
CA ALA A 109 31.09 -5.15 -3.10
C ALA A 109 29.70 -4.50 -3.36
N ARG A 110 29.60 -3.19 -3.18
CA ARG A 110 28.38 -2.43 -3.48
C ARG A 110 28.01 -2.51 -4.95
N LYS A 111 29.01 -2.33 -5.83
CA LYS A 111 28.81 -2.41 -7.28
C LYS A 111 28.41 -3.82 -7.71
N GLN A 112 29.08 -4.85 -7.19
CA GLN A 112 28.76 -6.25 -7.49
C GLN A 112 27.32 -6.61 -7.06
N LEU A 113 26.89 -6.13 -5.90
CA LEU A 113 25.53 -6.35 -5.43
C LEU A 113 24.49 -5.61 -6.30
N ALA A 114 24.78 -4.38 -6.73
CA ALA A 114 23.93 -3.64 -7.67
C ALA A 114 23.82 -4.37 -9.02
N GLU A 115 24.91 -4.88 -9.57
CA GLU A 115 24.92 -5.68 -10.81
C GLU A 115 24.06 -6.94 -10.69
N ARG A 116 24.08 -7.61 -9.53
CA ARG A 116 23.19 -8.74 -9.25
C ARG A 116 21.71 -8.34 -9.30
N TYR A 117 21.32 -7.22 -8.69
CA TYR A 117 19.94 -6.73 -8.75
C TYR A 117 19.57 -6.30 -10.18
N LEU A 118 20.48 -5.66 -10.91
CA LEU A 118 20.23 -5.34 -12.31
C LEU A 118 19.93 -6.59 -13.16
N SER A 119 20.64 -7.68 -12.92
CA SER A 119 20.39 -8.95 -13.61
C SER A 119 19.04 -9.54 -13.24
N ILE A 120 18.67 -9.55 -11.93
CA ILE A 120 17.38 -10.06 -11.45
C ILE A 120 16.20 -9.29 -12.09
N PHE A 121 16.33 -7.97 -12.22
CA PHE A 121 15.29 -7.12 -12.80
C PHE A 121 15.38 -6.96 -14.33
N GLY A 122 16.25 -7.72 -15.02
CA GLY A 122 16.42 -7.67 -16.47
C GLY A 122 16.90 -6.29 -16.98
N LEU A 123 17.79 -5.64 -16.23
CA LEU A 123 18.30 -4.29 -16.49
C LEU A 123 19.80 -4.26 -16.82
N ALA A 124 20.48 -5.41 -16.92
CA ALA A 124 21.92 -5.47 -17.14
C ALA A 124 22.36 -4.69 -18.39
N ASP A 125 21.65 -4.83 -19.53
CA ASP A 125 21.94 -4.14 -20.78
C ASP A 125 21.68 -2.62 -20.76
N PHE A 126 21.08 -2.13 -19.66
CA PHE A 126 20.73 -0.73 -19.49
C PHE A 126 21.56 -0.04 -18.40
N ALA A 127 22.54 -0.74 -17.81
CA ALA A 127 23.29 -0.30 -16.62
C ALA A 127 23.89 1.12 -16.77
N ASP A 128 24.45 1.44 -17.95
CA ASP A 128 25.10 2.73 -18.23
C ASP A 128 24.13 3.81 -18.76
N ARG A 129 22.84 3.50 -18.91
CA ARG A 129 21.87 4.48 -19.38
C ARG A 129 21.38 5.39 -18.25
N TYR A 130 20.96 6.59 -18.63
CA TYR A 130 20.30 7.54 -17.71
C TYR A 130 18.77 7.34 -17.73
N PRO A 131 18.06 7.66 -16.65
CA PRO A 131 16.59 7.48 -16.56
C PRO A 131 15.80 8.08 -17.72
N ALA A 132 16.22 9.24 -18.23
CA ALA A 132 15.57 9.91 -19.38
C ALA A 132 15.61 9.10 -20.69
N ARG A 133 16.44 8.06 -20.77
CA ARG A 133 16.54 7.18 -21.94
C ARG A 133 15.86 5.82 -21.76
N LEU A 134 15.07 5.68 -20.73
CA LEU A 134 14.34 4.47 -20.37
C LEU A 134 12.84 4.64 -20.64
N SER A 135 12.17 3.55 -21.01
CA SER A 135 10.71 3.48 -20.98
C SER A 135 10.19 3.56 -19.54
N GLY A 136 8.91 3.94 -19.35
CA GLY A 136 8.29 3.99 -18.02
C GLY A 136 8.44 2.67 -17.25
N GLY A 137 8.19 1.52 -17.89
CA GLY A 137 8.37 0.22 -17.25
C GLY A 137 9.83 -0.11 -16.90
N GLN A 138 10.82 0.37 -17.69
CA GLN A 138 12.24 0.24 -17.34
C GLN A 138 12.59 1.11 -16.13
N GLN A 139 12.13 2.38 -16.10
CA GLN A 139 12.32 3.27 -14.94
C GLN A 139 11.76 2.67 -13.67
N GLN A 140 10.59 2.07 -13.75
CA GLN A 140 9.93 1.42 -12.63
C GLN A 140 10.75 0.22 -12.12
N ARG A 141 11.23 -0.65 -13.02
CA ARG A 141 12.10 -1.77 -12.61
C ARG A 141 13.39 -1.29 -11.97
N VAL A 142 13.97 -0.18 -12.41
CA VAL A 142 15.13 0.45 -11.73
C VAL A 142 14.77 0.89 -10.32
N ALA A 143 13.60 1.52 -10.12
CA ALA A 143 13.14 1.93 -8.81
C ALA A 143 12.91 0.74 -7.88
N LEU A 144 12.29 -0.34 -8.37
CA LEU A 144 12.12 -1.59 -7.61
C LEU A 144 13.48 -2.22 -7.25
N ALA A 145 14.40 -2.32 -8.19
CA ALA A 145 15.74 -2.84 -7.94
C ALA A 145 16.46 -2.02 -6.85
N ARG A 146 16.36 -0.68 -6.89
CA ARG A 146 16.89 0.22 -5.86
C ARG A 146 16.25 -0.01 -4.49
N MET A 147 14.92 -0.21 -4.44
CA MET A 147 14.19 -0.49 -3.21
C MET A 147 14.65 -1.80 -2.56
N VAL A 148 14.76 -2.87 -3.35
CA VAL A 148 15.21 -4.20 -2.85
C VAL A 148 16.66 -4.14 -2.37
N ALA A 149 17.51 -3.44 -3.11
CA ALA A 149 18.91 -3.26 -2.76
C ALA A 149 19.12 -2.56 -1.40
N ALA A 150 18.13 -1.81 -0.92
CA ALA A 150 18.16 -1.16 0.39
C ALA A 150 17.86 -2.10 1.57
N HIS A 151 17.46 -3.35 1.32
CA HIS A 151 17.06 -4.34 2.35
C HIS A 151 16.12 -3.75 3.41
N PRO A 152 14.98 -3.16 3.01
CA PRO A 152 14.09 -2.48 3.96
C PRO A 152 13.39 -3.46 4.87
N GLY A 153 12.97 -3.00 6.05
CA GLY A 153 12.12 -3.75 6.98
C GLY A 153 10.64 -3.77 6.57
N ILE A 154 10.21 -2.83 5.72
CA ILE A 154 8.86 -2.70 5.20
C ILE A 154 8.91 -2.11 3.78
N PHE A 155 8.09 -2.65 2.88
CA PHE A 155 7.88 -2.10 1.54
C PHE A 155 6.57 -1.32 1.48
N MET A 156 6.58 -0.18 0.84
CA MET A 156 5.41 0.67 0.66
C MET A 156 5.29 1.12 -0.79
N PHE A 157 4.10 0.96 -1.36
CA PHE A 157 3.81 1.26 -2.76
C PHE A 157 2.64 2.23 -2.83
N ASP A 158 2.85 3.42 -3.39
CA ASP A 158 1.83 4.47 -3.51
C ASP A 158 1.32 4.53 -4.95
N GLU A 159 0.21 3.86 -5.22
CA GLU A 159 -0.45 3.73 -6.52
C GLU A 159 0.52 3.39 -7.68
N PRO A 160 1.33 2.32 -7.58
CA PRO A 160 2.42 2.06 -8.52
C PRO A 160 1.95 1.77 -9.94
N MET A 161 0.68 1.39 -10.13
CA MET A 161 0.12 1.01 -11.44
C MET A 161 -0.78 2.07 -12.06
N SER A 162 -1.04 3.21 -11.38
CA SER A 162 -2.05 4.19 -11.79
C SER A 162 -1.79 4.86 -13.14
N ALA A 163 -0.52 4.97 -13.57
CA ALA A 163 -0.11 5.64 -14.82
C ALA A 163 0.25 4.67 -15.95
N LEU A 164 -0.04 3.37 -15.80
CA LEU A 164 0.38 2.34 -16.76
C LEU A 164 -0.79 1.85 -17.62
N ASP A 165 -0.49 1.52 -18.88
CA ASP A 165 -1.42 0.75 -19.72
C ASP A 165 -1.55 -0.71 -19.25
N SER A 166 -2.54 -1.42 -19.76
CA SER A 166 -2.87 -2.79 -19.30
C SER A 166 -1.73 -3.79 -19.49
N TYR A 167 -0.92 -3.66 -20.54
CA TYR A 167 0.20 -4.55 -20.79
C TYR A 167 1.33 -4.33 -19.78
N LEU A 168 1.67 -3.07 -19.51
CA LEU A 168 2.68 -2.71 -18.52
C LEU A 168 2.23 -3.03 -17.09
N LYS A 169 0.92 -2.89 -16.79
CA LYS A 169 0.34 -3.30 -15.50
C LYS A 169 0.59 -4.79 -15.25
N SER A 170 0.28 -5.67 -16.20
CA SER A 170 0.45 -7.11 -16.04
C SER A 170 1.93 -7.50 -15.84
N ALA A 171 2.84 -6.88 -16.58
CA ALA A 171 4.26 -7.12 -16.43
C ALA A 171 4.79 -6.65 -15.06
N LEU A 172 4.31 -5.50 -14.58
CA LEU A 172 4.67 -5.00 -13.25
C LEU A 172 4.12 -5.89 -12.14
N GLU A 173 2.85 -6.28 -12.25
CA GLU A 173 2.18 -7.16 -11.29
C GLU A 173 3.01 -8.43 -11.07
N GLN A 174 3.45 -9.07 -12.16
CA GLN A 174 4.31 -10.24 -12.07
C GLN A 174 5.65 -9.93 -11.37
N ASN A 175 6.32 -8.83 -11.74
CA ASN A 175 7.56 -8.42 -11.07
C ASN A 175 7.38 -8.15 -9.58
N MET A 176 6.20 -7.64 -9.17
CA MET A 176 5.89 -7.40 -7.76
C MET A 176 5.62 -8.71 -7.02
N LEU A 177 4.90 -9.65 -7.62
CA LEU A 177 4.69 -10.98 -7.04
C LEU A 177 6.02 -11.71 -6.84
N ASP A 178 6.88 -11.74 -7.88
CA ASP A 178 8.22 -12.33 -7.79
C ASP A 178 9.06 -11.66 -6.67
N LEU A 179 8.92 -10.35 -6.50
CA LEU A 179 9.57 -9.62 -5.41
C LEU A 179 9.02 -10.04 -4.05
N PHE A 180 7.71 -10.12 -3.89
CA PHE A 180 7.06 -10.47 -2.63
C PHE A 180 7.40 -11.89 -2.18
N ASP A 181 7.49 -12.83 -3.11
CA ASP A 181 7.86 -14.23 -2.83
C ASP A 181 9.30 -14.36 -2.32
N VAL A 182 10.20 -13.47 -2.76
CA VAL A 182 11.61 -13.46 -2.32
C VAL A 182 11.80 -12.71 -1.00
N CYS A 183 10.99 -11.71 -0.74
CA CYS A 183 11.24 -10.72 0.32
C CYS A 183 10.34 -10.90 1.54
N ASN A 184 9.84 -12.00 1.90
CA ASN A 184 8.98 -12.27 3.08
C ASN A 184 8.98 -11.15 4.16
N ARG A 185 8.36 -10.01 3.84
CA ARG A 185 8.34 -8.75 4.61
C ARG A 185 6.94 -8.14 4.55
N THR A 186 6.64 -7.28 5.51
CA THR A 186 5.43 -6.47 5.46
C THR A 186 5.41 -5.58 4.23
N VAL A 187 4.31 -5.62 3.51
CA VAL A 187 4.03 -4.75 2.35
C VAL A 187 2.78 -3.94 2.62
N LEU A 188 2.85 -2.62 2.45
CA LEU A 188 1.70 -1.75 2.35
C LEU A 188 1.52 -1.33 0.89
N TYR A 189 0.38 -1.64 0.32
CA TYR A 189 0.05 -1.39 -1.07
C TYR A 189 -1.14 -0.44 -1.18
N VAL A 190 -0.92 0.78 -1.63
CA VAL A 190 -2.00 1.76 -1.86
C VAL A 190 -2.51 1.62 -3.27
N SER A 191 -3.81 1.44 -3.42
CA SER A 191 -4.53 1.48 -4.69
C SER A 191 -5.94 2.05 -4.52
N HIS A 192 -6.57 2.39 -5.62
CA HIS A 192 -8.01 2.64 -5.73
C HIS A 192 -8.72 1.51 -6.51
N ASP A 193 -7.97 0.51 -6.98
CA ASP A 193 -8.44 -0.64 -7.75
C ASP A 193 -8.46 -1.88 -6.84
N ILE A 194 -9.67 -2.40 -6.59
CA ILE A 194 -9.85 -3.58 -5.73
C ILE A 194 -9.30 -4.84 -6.40
N ASP A 195 -9.32 -4.93 -7.73
CA ASP A 195 -8.81 -6.09 -8.45
C ASP A 195 -7.28 -6.20 -8.29
N GLU A 196 -6.56 -5.08 -8.26
CA GLU A 196 -5.13 -5.07 -7.92
C GLU A 196 -4.88 -5.62 -6.50
N ALA A 197 -5.67 -5.15 -5.53
CA ALA A 197 -5.57 -5.60 -4.14
C ALA A 197 -5.85 -7.11 -4.00
N CYS A 198 -6.86 -7.62 -4.73
CA CYS A 198 -7.22 -9.05 -4.72
C CYS A 198 -6.11 -9.93 -5.27
N ARG A 199 -5.34 -9.45 -6.26
CA ARG A 199 -4.26 -10.23 -6.85
C ARG A 199 -2.94 -10.15 -6.08
N LEU A 200 -2.67 -9.02 -5.42
CA LEU A 200 -1.37 -8.73 -4.84
C LEU A 200 -1.32 -8.87 -3.32
N CYS A 201 -2.47 -8.75 -2.63
CA CYS A 201 -2.51 -8.63 -1.18
C CYS A 201 -3.27 -9.77 -0.52
N GLU A 202 -3.04 -9.96 0.77
CA GLU A 202 -3.71 -10.96 1.62
C GLU A 202 -4.82 -10.32 2.45
N ARG A 203 -4.64 -9.04 2.83
CA ARG A 203 -5.59 -8.27 3.62
C ARG A 203 -5.89 -6.93 2.97
N ILE A 204 -7.09 -6.43 3.22
CA ILE A 204 -7.55 -5.11 2.82
C ILE A 204 -7.86 -4.29 4.06
N CYS A 205 -7.36 -3.07 4.08
CA CYS A 205 -7.74 -2.00 5.00
C CYS A 205 -8.51 -0.94 4.19
N VAL A 206 -9.81 -0.83 4.43
CA VAL A 206 -10.67 0.16 3.79
C VAL A 206 -10.61 1.46 4.59
N MET A 207 -10.23 2.53 3.91
CA MET A 207 -10.12 3.88 4.49
C MET A 207 -11.19 4.81 3.94
N HIS A 208 -11.79 5.59 4.82
CA HIS A 208 -12.72 6.66 4.47
C HIS A 208 -12.50 7.86 5.39
N ASP A 209 -12.47 9.07 4.83
CA ASP A 209 -12.32 10.34 5.54
C ASP A 209 -11.26 10.34 6.65
N GLY A 210 -10.10 9.74 6.38
CA GLY A 210 -8.96 9.70 7.31
C GLY A 210 -8.99 8.58 8.35
N HIS A 211 -10.01 7.74 8.34
CA HIS A 211 -10.18 6.67 9.30
C HIS A 211 -10.18 5.30 8.62
N VAL A 212 -9.85 4.28 9.41
CA VAL A 212 -10.06 2.89 9.01
C VAL A 212 -11.51 2.53 9.29
N GLU A 213 -12.26 2.11 8.26
CA GLU A 213 -13.64 1.64 8.41
C GLU A 213 -13.74 0.13 8.51
N GLU A 214 -12.89 -0.59 7.78
CA GLU A 214 -12.92 -2.04 7.77
C GLU A 214 -11.54 -2.61 7.50
N ILE A 215 -11.18 -3.68 8.21
CA ILE A 215 -9.98 -4.47 7.95
C ILE A 215 -10.36 -5.94 7.95
N GLY A 216 -9.98 -6.66 6.88
CA GLY A 216 -10.25 -8.08 6.80
C GLY A 216 -9.37 -8.78 5.77
N SER A 217 -9.52 -10.10 5.63
CA SER A 217 -8.95 -10.82 4.50
C SER A 217 -9.56 -10.28 3.19
N VAL A 218 -8.84 -10.44 2.08
CA VAL A 218 -9.38 -10.08 0.75
C VAL A 218 -10.74 -10.76 0.53
N GLU A 219 -10.87 -12.03 0.90
CA GLU A 219 -12.11 -12.78 0.73
C GLU A 219 -13.26 -12.19 1.56
N ASP A 220 -13.01 -11.83 2.83
CA ASP A 220 -14.06 -11.28 3.70
C ASP A 220 -14.54 -9.92 3.19
N VAL A 221 -13.61 -8.99 2.92
CA VAL A 221 -13.96 -7.64 2.48
C VAL A 221 -14.67 -7.64 1.11
N VAL A 222 -14.28 -8.55 0.20
CA VAL A 222 -14.90 -8.62 -1.13
C VAL A 222 -16.25 -9.34 -1.11
N ARG A 223 -16.36 -10.44 -0.36
CA ARG A 223 -17.59 -11.27 -0.37
C ARG A 223 -18.59 -10.88 0.70
N ARG A 224 -18.14 -10.25 1.78
CA ARG A 224 -18.96 -9.94 2.96
C ARG A 224 -18.62 -8.55 3.52
N PRO A 225 -18.65 -7.49 2.68
CA PRO A 225 -18.34 -6.14 3.15
C PRO A 225 -19.24 -5.76 4.32
N GLN A 226 -18.63 -5.22 5.38
CA GLN A 226 -19.34 -4.82 6.61
C GLN A 226 -19.69 -3.33 6.60
N THR A 227 -19.06 -2.55 5.73
CA THR A 227 -19.23 -1.09 5.66
C THR A 227 -19.70 -0.64 4.28
N LEU A 228 -20.35 0.52 4.23
CA LEU A 228 -20.76 1.13 2.96
C LEU A 228 -19.56 1.45 2.06
N ALA A 229 -18.44 1.87 2.66
CA ALA A 229 -17.22 2.16 1.90
C ALA A 229 -16.68 0.89 1.25
N ALA A 230 -16.61 -0.23 1.98
CA ALA A 230 -16.19 -1.53 1.44
C ALA A 230 -17.16 -1.99 0.34
N LEU A 231 -18.47 -1.93 0.57
CA LEU A 231 -19.49 -2.32 -0.41
C LEU A 231 -19.35 -1.53 -1.72
N ARG A 232 -19.08 -0.24 -1.65
CA ARG A 232 -18.87 0.59 -2.85
C ARG A 232 -17.56 0.25 -3.58
N LEU A 233 -16.51 -0.08 -2.85
CA LEU A 233 -15.23 -0.51 -3.42
C LEU A 233 -15.35 -1.83 -4.19
N THR A 234 -16.21 -2.75 -3.75
CA THR A 234 -16.46 -4.02 -4.47
C THR A 234 -17.23 -3.85 -5.78
N GLY A 235 -17.51 -2.60 -6.18
CA GLY A 235 -18.19 -2.29 -7.45
C GLY A 235 -19.69 -2.19 -7.34
N CYS A 236 -20.26 -2.33 -6.16
CA CYS A 236 -21.69 -2.15 -5.95
C CYS A 236 -22.06 -0.67 -6.11
N LYS A 237 -22.67 -0.33 -7.25
CA LYS A 237 -23.09 1.05 -7.59
C LYS A 237 -24.46 1.40 -7.01
N ASN A 238 -25.30 0.40 -6.82
CA ASN A 238 -26.67 0.57 -6.33
C ASN A 238 -26.72 0.15 -4.86
N THR A 239 -26.72 1.11 -3.97
CA THR A 239 -26.83 0.87 -2.53
C THR A 239 -28.05 1.54 -1.96
N SER A 240 -28.73 0.88 -1.04
CA SER A 240 -29.84 1.45 -0.27
C SER A 240 -29.60 1.26 1.21
N ARG A 241 -30.04 2.21 2.02
CA ARG A 241 -30.21 1.97 3.45
C ARG A 241 -31.17 0.80 3.63
N ALA A 242 -30.91 -0.06 4.59
CA ALA A 242 -31.67 -1.29 4.78
C ALA A 242 -32.13 -1.45 6.20
N ARG A 243 -33.27 -2.15 6.38
CA ARG A 243 -33.80 -2.52 7.67
C ARG A 243 -34.30 -3.97 7.60
N LYS A 244 -33.90 -4.77 8.59
CA LYS A 244 -34.44 -6.13 8.76
C LYS A 244 -35.92 -6.04 9.07
N ILE A 245 -36.74 -6.84 8.37
CA ILE A 245 -38.18 -6.95 8.62
C ILE A 245 -38.62 -8.41 8.86
N GLY A 246 -37.75 -9.38 8.59
CA GLY A 246 -37.94 -10.80 8.84
C GLY A 246 -36.59 -11.52 8.88
N ASP A 247 -36.60 -12.82 9.13
CA ASP A 247 -35.35 -13.59 9.25
C ASP A 247 -34.55 -13.60 7.95
N GLU A 248 -35.22 -13.63 6.80
CA GLU A 248 -34.60 -13.59 5.47
C GLU A 248 -35.07 -12.37 4.66
N GLU A 249 -35.76 -11.42 5.27
CA GLU A 249 -36.36 -10.29 4.59
C GLU A 249 -35.77 -8.97 5.04
N VAL A 250 -35.47 -8.11 4.06
CA VAL A 250 -34.92 -6.79 4.22
C VAL A 250 -35.69 -5.76 3.43
N GLU A 251 -35.99 -4.62 4.04
CA GLU A 251 -36.55 -3.45 3.38
C GLU A 251 -35.42 -2.53 2.92
N ALA A 252 -35.35 -2.25 1.62
CA ALA A 252 -34.47 -1.25 1.03
C ALA A 252 -35.16 0.11 1.08
N LEU A 253 -34.80 0.93 2.07
CA LEU A 253 -35.49 2.18 2.42
C LEU A 253 -35.45 3.23 1.32
N ASP A 254 -34.32 3.35 0.61
CA ASP A 254 -34.15 4.35 -0.44
C ASP A 254 -34.80 3.93 -1.77
N TRP A 255 -35.09 2.63 -1.93
CA TRP A 255 -35.78 2.10 -3.12
C TRP A 255 -37.27 1.84 -2.88
N GLY A 256 -37.72 1.84 -1.62
CA GLY A 256 -39.10 1.54 -1.23
C GLY A 256 -39.52 0.11 -1.58
N MET A 257 -38.59 -0.85 -1.50
CA MET A 257 -38.78 -2.24 -1.92
C MET A 257 -38.36 -3.20 -0.82
N THR A 258 -39.02 -4.34 -0.74
CA THR A 258 -38.66 -5.46 0.13
C THR A 258 -38.07 -6.58 -0.68
N PHE A 259 -37.01 -7.19 -0.14
CA PHE A 259 -36.30 -8.30 -0.76
C PHE A 259 -36.22 -9.49 0.21
N ASN A 260 -36.45 -10.69 -0.31
CA ASN A 260 -36.03 -11.92 0.35
C ASN A 260 -34.61 -12.24 -0.14
N VAL A 261 -33.64 -12.27 0.79
CA VAL A 261 -32.22 -12.43 0.46
C VAL A 261 -31.77 -13.89 0.52
N GLY A 262 -32.68 -14.84 0.86
CA GLY A 262 -32.40 -16.27 0.88
C GLY A 262 -31.37 -16.73 1.91
N ARG A 263 -31.08 -15.89 2.89
CA ARG A 263 -30.19 -16.16 4.01
C ARG A 263 -30.62 -15.33 5.21
N GLU A 264 -30.19 -15.72 6.40
CA GLU A 264 -30.46 -14.96 7.63
C GLU A 264 -29.89 -13.54 7.54
N VAL A 265 -30.76 -12.57 7.78
CA VAL A 265 -30.42 -11.14 7.80
C VAL A 265 -29.89 -10.79 9.18
N PRO A 266 -28.70 -10.21 9.31
CA PRO A 266 -28.17 -9.72 10.58
C PRO A 266 -29.10 -8.65 11.19
N ASP A 267 -29.21 -8.62 12.53
CA ASP A 267 -30.05 -7.62 13.22
C ASP A 267 -29.55 -6.18 13.03
N ASN A 268 -28.26 -6.02 12.75
CA ASN A 268 -27.60 -4.73 12.55
C ASN A 268 -27.43 -4.37 11.06
N VAL A 269 -28.19 -4.99 10.14
CA VAL A 269 -28.11 -4.64 8.70
C VAL A 269 -28.38 -3.14 8.53
N ALA A 270 -27.47 -2.45 7.85
CA ALA A 270 -27.59 -1.01 7.60
C ALA A 270 -27.73 -0.66 6.13
N TYR A 271 -27.20 -1.50 5.26
CA TYR A 271 -27.20 -1.29 3.80
C TYR A 271 -27.45 -2.60 3.06
N LEU A 272 -28.06 -2.46 1.88
CA LEU A 272 -28.23 -3.51 0.86
C LEU A 272 -27.62 -2.99 -0.45
N GLY A 273 -26.96 -3.89 -1.19
CA GLY A 273 -26.36 -3.57 -2.49
C GLY A 273 -26.23 -4.79 -3.38
#